data_dfcfd084f9d53530ca8c7ad7f1f3404e
#
_entry.id   dfcfd084f9d53530ca8c7ad7f1f3404e
#
_cell.length_a   1.000
_cell.length_b   1.000
_cell.length_c   1.000
_cell.angle_alpha   90.00
_cell.angle_beta   90.00
_cell.angle_gamma   90.00
#
_symmetry.space_group_name_H-M   'P 1'
#
loop_
_entity.id
_entity.type
_entity.pdbx_description
1 polymer ?
#
loop_
_entity_poly.entity_id
_entity_poly.type
_entity_poly.pdbx_seq_one_letter_code
_entity_poly.pdbx_strand_id
1 'polypeptide(L)'
;MNESQQKQGHSRLLLNIVMIILETIYSFVLKHDRVVRLQAKKFVEQQMTIKINSYIPYFDFYIQFTDRGILFDLQAPEKPVDLSVSSTLIDLIQIFVFANRRSMKKMRLEGSDMVKDQFRDLVIHLTAPKLLSDWKQWLTHPDDDSQTRASKKRIAPLLEKIDQQRSKINTLQVEVKQYQNRVRRLQQNQQPLYTALGVIGFLFVALIMYNLWQIFM
;
A
#
# COMPACT_ATOMS: atom_id res chain seq x y z
N MET A 1 31.88 38.63 -9.68
CA MET A 1 31.16 37.85 -8.63
C MET A 1 29.72 37.49 -9.01
N ASN A 2 29.36 37.36 -10.30
CA ASN A 2 27.93 37.24 -10.70
C ASN A 2 27.57 36.03 -11.56
N GLU A 3 28.52 35.26 -12.09
CA GLU A 3 28.17 34.12 -12.98
C GLU A 3 27.68 32.87 -12.23
N SER A 4 28.18 32.61 -11.03
CA SER A 4 27.76 31.45 -10.22
C SER A 4 26.34 31.60 -9.63
N GLN A 5 25.96 32.80 -9.28
CA GLN A 5 24.61 33.10 -8.78
C GLN A 5 23.57 33.09 -9.90
N GLN A 6 23.95 33.52 -11.10
CA GLN A 6 23.05 33.50 -12.27
C GLN A 6 22.80 32.09 -12.76
N LYS A 7 23.80 31.19 -12.76
CA LYS A 7 23.65 29.77 -13.10
C LYS A 7 22.77 29.04 -12.08
N GLN A 8 22.87 29.32 -10.81
CA GLN A 8 21.99 28.72 -9.77
C GLN A 8 20.52 29.18 -9.90
N GLY A 9 20.29 30.45 -10.27
CA GLY A 9 18.94 30.97 -10.52
C GLY A 9 18.26 30.27 -11.71
N HIS A 10 18.97 30.09 -12.83
CA HIS A 10 18.44 29.40 -14.02
C HIS A 10 18.15 27.91 -13.76
N SER A 11 19.01 27.23 -13.02
CA SER A 11 18.79 25.81 -12.65
C SER A 11 17.55 25.62 -11.79
N ARG A 12 17.31 26.51 -10.82
CA ARG A 12 16.09 26.47 -9.99
C ARG A 12 14.82 26.80 -10.76
N LEU A 13 14.88 27.75 -11.68
CA LEU A 13 13.75 28.10 -12.56
C LEU A 13 13.37 26.93 -13.47
N LEU A 14 14.36 26.28 -14.09
CA LEU A 14 14.13 25.09 -14.92
C LEU A 14 13.50 23.95 -14.11
N LEU A 15 14.00 23.72 -12.90
CA LEU A 15 13.46 22.68 -12.03
C LEU A 15 12.00 22.96 -11.63
N ASN A 16 11.67 24.21 -11.31
CA ASN A 16 10.29 24.62 -11.01
C ASN A 16 9.35 24.42 -12.22
N ILE A 17 9.82 24.78 -13.43
CA ILE A 17 9.04 24.55 -14.66
C ILE A 17 8.78 23.07 -14.86
N VAL A 18 9.79 22.21 -14.69
CA VAL A 18 9.64 20.77 -14.78
C VAL A 18 8.63 20.24 -13.76
N MET A 19 8.69 20.74 -12.50
CA MET A 19 7.72 20.35 -11.46
C MET A 19 6.28 20.73 -11.83
N ILE A 20 6.06 21.95 -12.36
CA ILE A 20 4.73 22.41 -12.81
C ILE A 20 4.21 21.52 -13.96
N ILE A 21 5.10 21.17 -14.91
CA ILE A 21 4.72 20.27 -16.00
C ILE A 21 4.33 18.88 -15.47
N LEU A 22 5.14 18.31 -14.57
CA LEU A 22 4.84 17.02 -13.95
C LEU A 22 3.53 17.07 -13.17
N GLU A 23 3.32 18.12 -12.38
CA GLU A 23 2.09 18.33 -11.63
C GLU A 23 0.87 18.35 -12.55
N THR A 24 0.94 19.11 -13.64
CA THR A 24 -0.14 19.21 -14.63
C THR A 24 -0.43 17.85 -15.26
N ILE A 25 0.60 17.15 -15.72
CA ILE A 25 0.46 15.84 -16.39
C ILE A 25 -0.13 14.80 -15.41
N TYR A 26 0.46 14.65 -14.24
CA TYR A 26 0.02 13.62 -13.30
C TYR A 26 -1.34 13.93 -12.64
N SER A 27 -1.66 15.19 -12.41
CA SER A 27 -2.99 15.59 -11.96
C SER A 27 -4.05 15.34 -13.02
N PHE A 28 -3.72 15.59 -14.29
CA PHE A 28 -4.60 15.26 -15.42
C PHE A 28 -4.82 13.74 -15.52
N VAL A 29 -3.75 12.94 -15.44
CA VAL A 29 -3.83 11.48 -15.44
C VAL A 29 -4.67 10.95 -14.29
N LEU A 30 -4.46 11.49 -13.08
CA LEU A 30 -5.23 11.09 -11.90
C LEU A 30 -6.75 11.36 -12.07
N LYS A 31 -7.10 12.44 -12.75
CA LYS A 31 -8.51 12.77 -13.04
C LYS A 31 -9.13 11.87 -14.10
N HIS A 32 -8.41 11.56 -15.17
CA HIS A 32 -8.96 10.94 -16.37
C HIS A 32 -8.72 9.42 -16.44
N ASP A 33 -7.60 8.91 -15.88
CA ASP A 33 -7.34 7.48 -15.86
C ASP A 33 -7.97 6.81 -14.62
N ARG A 34 -8.98 5.97 -14.87
CA ARG A 34 -9.69 5.25 -13.80
C ARG A 34 -8.79 4.27 -13.03
N VAL A 35 -7.81 3.65 -13.72
CA VAL A 35 -6.91 2.68 -13.08
C VAL A 35 -5.92 3.39 -12.16
N VAL A 36 -5.32 4.48 -12.63
CA VAL A 36 -4.43 5.32 -11.82
C VAL A 36 -5.18 5.88 -10.62
N ARG A 37 -6.41 6.37 -10.82
CA ARG A 37 -7.25 6.87 -9.73
C ARG A 37 -7.56 5.81 -8.68
N LEU A 38 -7.85 4.58 -9.09
CA LEU A 38 -8.08 3.48 -8.14
C LEU A 38 -6.82 3.11 -7.36
N GLN A 39 -5.66 3.09 -8.00
CA GLN A 39 -4.39 2.82 -7.34
C GLN A 39 -3.96 3.96 -6.41
N ALA A 40 -4.19 5.20 -6.82
CA ALA A 40 -3.86 6.38 -6.03
C ALA A 40 -4.89 6.68 -4.92
N LYS A 41 -6.05 6.02 -4.92
CA LYS A 41 -7.17 6.33 -4.01
C LYS A 41 -6.74 6.45 -2.55
N LYS A 42 -6.00 5.48 -2.04
CA LYS A 42 -5.51 5.50 -0.65
C LYS A 42 -4.53 6.64 -0.37
N PHE A 43 -3.66 6.95 -1.33
CA PHE A 43 -2.71 8.05 -1.20
C PHE A 43 -3.45 9.39 -1.12
N VAL A 44 -4.53 9.55 -1.90
CA VAL A 44 -5.38 10.74 -1.88
C VAL A 44 -6.22 10.81 -0.60
N GLU A 45 -6.90 9.74 -0.21
CA GLU A 45 -7.74 9.69 1.01
C GLU A 45 -6.94 9.98 2.28
N GLN A 46 -5.71 9.51 2.36
CA GLN A 46 -4.82 9.73 3.50
C GLN A 46 -3.97 10.99 3.34
N GLN A 47 -4.10 11.71 2.19
CA GLN A 47 -3.30 12.88 1.85
C GLN A 47 -1.80 12.63 2.07
N MET A 48 -1.31 11.49 1.57
CA MET A 48 0.06 11.05 1.79
C MET A 48 1.08 11.97 1.16
N THR A 49 2.20 12.13 1.86
CA THR A 49 3.38 12.86 1.41
C THR A 49 4.52 11.89 1.12
N ILE A 50 5.06 11.95 -0.10
CA ILE A 50 6.19 11.15 -0.53
C ILE A 50 7.40 12.05 -0.75
N LYS A 51 8.51 11.74 -0.10
CA LYS A 51 9.80 12.40 -0.36
C LYS A 51 10.56 11.61 -1.41
N ILE A 52 10.98 12.26 -2.49
CA ILE A 52 11.88 11.69 -3.48
C ILE A 52 13.26 12.29 -3.27
N ASN A 53 14.23 11.46 -2.93
CA ASN A 53 15.62 11.84 -2.75
C ASN A 53 16.43 11.30 -3.93
N SER A 54 17.00 12.22 -4.73
CA SER A 54 17.97 11.88 -5.77
C SER A 54 19.38 12.10 -5.23
N TYR A 55 20.20 11.07 -5.25
CA TYR A 55 21.59 11.16 -4.80
C TYR A 55 22.61 11.42 -5.93
N ILE A 56 22.17 11.40 -7.21
CA ILE A 56 22.99 11.81 -8.36
C ILE A 56 22.07 12.38 -9.45
N PRO A 57 22.07 13.71 -9.69
CA PRO A 57 22.55 14.79 -8.81
C PRO A 57 21.76 14.84 -7.51
N TYR A 58 22.36 15.43 -6.47
CA TYR A 58 21.71 15.48 -5.17
C TYR A 58 20.65 16.59 -5.14
N PHE A 59 19.39 16.18 -5.03
CA PHE A 59 18.26 17.07 -4.78
C PHE A 59 17.07 16.29 -4.25
N ASP A 60 16.27 16.94 -3.44
CA ASP A 60 15.04 16.41 -2.88
C ASP A 60 13.84 17.13 -3.46
N PHE A 61 12.75 16.41 -3.64
CA PHE A 61 11.43 16.99 -3.89
C PHE A 61 10.35 16.17 -3.22
N TYR A 62 9.19 16.77 -3.06
CA TYR A 62 8.07 16.19 -2.34
C TYR A 62 6.87 16.07 -3.27
N ILE A 63 6.16 14.96 -3.15
CA ILE A 63 4.93 14.69 -3.86
C ILE A 63 3.82 14.59 -2.83
N GLN A 64 2.82 15.46 -2.92
CA GLN A 64 1.66 15.44 -2.04
C GLN A 64 0.42 15.04 -2.84
N PHE A 65 -0.30 14.04 -2.34
CA PHE A 65 -1.56 13.61 -2.91
C PHE A 65 -2.69 14.39 -2.24
N THR A 66 -3.48 15.11 -3.05
CA THR A 66 -4.60 15.91 -2.59
C THR A 66 -5.87 15.55 -3.37
N ASP A 67 -7.02 15.94 -2.87
CA ASP A 67 -8.30 15.75 -3.57
C ASP A 67 -8.36 16.49 -4.92
N ARG A 68 -7.56 17.54 -5.08
CA ARG A 68 -7.48 18.35 -6.31
C ARG A 68 -6.51 17.79 -7.34
N GLY A 69 -5.57 16.93 -6.92
CA GLY A 69 -4.53 16.36 -7.78
C GLY A 69 -3.26 16.03 -7.01
N ILE A 70 -2.16 15.94 -7.74
CA ILE A 70 -0.82 15.66 -7.21
C ILE A 70 -0.03 16.97 -7.25
N LEU A 71 0.51 17.39 -6.12
CA LEU A 71 1.34 18.57 -5.99
C LEU A 71 2.81 18.16 -5.91
N PHE A 72 3.68 18.85 -6.65
CA PHE A 72 5.13 18.66 -6.61
C PHE A 72 5.79 19.91 -6.01
N ASP A 73 6.55 19.74 -4.94
CA ASP A 73 7.22 20.83 -4.25
C ASP A 73 8.69 20.50 -3.99
N LEU A 74 9.55 21.51 -4.05
CA LEU A 74 10.96 21.42 -3.67
C LEU A 74 11.17 21.72 -2.18
N GLN A 75 10.18 22.30 -1.52
CA GLN A 75 10.22 22.59 -0.10
C GLN A 75 9.59 21.47 0.70
N ALA A 76 10.18 21.20 1.87
CA ALA A 76 9.62 20.21 2.78
C ALA A 76 8.26 20.70 3.29
N PRO A 77 7.20 19.89 3.15
CA PRO A 77 5.89 20.22 3.69
C PRO A 77 5.90 20.16 5.23
N GLU A 78 4.95 20.83 5.85
CA GLU A 78 4.76 20.77 7.31
C GLU A 78 4.31 19.38 7.80
N LYS A 79 3.70 18.60 6.90
CA LYS A 79 3.24 17.24 7.20
C LYS A 79 4.41 16.25 7.24
N PRO A 80 4.34 15.22 8.09
CA PRO A 80 5.33 14.15 8.11
C PRO A 80 5.36 13.43 6.76
N VAL A 81 6.53 12.92 6.40
CA VAL A 81 6.73 12.12 5.19
C VAL A 81 6.30 10.68 5.46
N ASP A 82 5.35 10.18 4.68
CA ASP A 82 4.82 8.81 4.83
C ASP A 82 5.69 7.77 4.13
N LEU A 83 6.34 8.17 3.04
CA LEU A 83 7.22 7.31 2.24
C LEU A 83 8.42 8.11 1.74
N SER A 84 9.63 7.59 1.97
CA SER A 84 10.86 8.12 1.39
C SER A 84 11.36 7.20 0.28
N VAL A 85 11.66 7.79 -0.88
CA VAL A 85 12.12 7.11 -2.08
C VAL A 85 13.51 7.62 -2.44
N SER A 86 14.51 6.77 -2.36
CA SER A 86 15.89 7.12 -2.70
C SER A 86 16.31 6.42 -3.99
N SER A 87 16.77 7.19 -4.98
CA SER A 87 17.21 6.68 -6.28
C SER A 87 18.15 7.66 -6.99
N THR A 88 18.72 7.29 -8.14
CA THR A 88 19.39 8.24 -9.02
C THR A 88 18.38 8.89 -9.95
N LEU A 89 18.65 10.12 -10.42
CA LEU A 89 17.80 10.77 -11.43
C LEU A 89 17.67 9.92 -12.70
N ILE A 90 18.75 9.28 -13.10
CA ILE A 90 18.76 8.40 -14.29
C ILE A 90 17.82 7.21 -14.08
N ASP A 91 17.86 6.56 -12.91
CA ASP A 91 16.95 5.46 -12.62
C ASP A 91 15.50 5.94 -12.54
N LEU A 92 15.23 7.12 -11.98
CA LEU A 92 13.88 7.72 -11.98
C LEU A 92 13.38 7.95 -13.39
N ILE A 93 14.19 8.54 -14.26
CA ILE A 93 13.84 8.73 -15.68
C ILE A 93 13.59 7.36 -16.34
N GLN A 94 14.45 6.37 -16.11
CA GLN A 94 14.28 5.03 -16.66
C GLN A 94 12.99 4.36 -16.20
N ILE A 95 12.58 4.58 -14.97
CA ILE A 95 11.32 4.06 -14.44
C ILE A 95 10.12 4.76 -15.11
N PHE A 96 10.08 6.09 -15.05
CA PHE A 96 8.89 6.84 -15.47
C PHE A 96 8.77 6.96 -17.00
N VAL A 97 9.89 7.12 -17.72
CA VAL A 97 9.89 7.28 -19.18
C VAL A 97 9.94 5.93 -19.92
N PHE A 98 10.75 4.99 -19.43
CA PHE A 98 10.99 3.73 -20.15
C PHE A 98 10.36 2.49 -19.49
N ALA A 99 9.67 2.65 -18.36
CA ALA A 99 9.09 1.56 -17.58
C ALA A 99 10.09 0.46 -17.19
N ASN A 100 11.34 0.84 -16.90
CA ASN A 100 12.42 -0.10 -16.62
C ASN A 100 12.25 -0.77 -15.24
N ARG A 101 11.87 -2.04 -15.26
CA ARG A 101 11.66 -2.84 -14.03
C ARG A 101 12.94 -3.09 -13.23
N ARG A 102 14.12 -3.04 -13.89
CA ARG A 102 15.40 -3.22 -13.17
C ARG A 102 15.71 -2.00 -12.30
N SER A 103 15.54 -0.81 -12.83
CA SER A 103 15.70 0.45 -12.08
C SER A 103 14.68 0.57 -10.94
N MET A 104 13.45 0.10 -11.15
CA MET A 104 12.43 0.05 -10.10
C MET A 104 12.83 -0.85 -8.93
N LYS A 105 13.49 -2.00 -9.17
CA LYS A 105 13.99 -2.88 -8.11
C LYS A 105 15.17 -2.30 -7.33
N LYS A 106 15.95 -1.40 -7.95
CA LYS A 106 17.09 -0.71 -7.29
C LYS A 106 16.65 0.43 -6.39
N MET A 107 15.44 0.94 -6.61
CA MET A 107 14.87 2.04 -5.84
C MET A 107 14.72 1.62 -4.38
N ARG A 108 15.34 2.37 -3.47
CA ARG A 108 15.22 2.16 -2.03
C ARG A 108 13.96 2.88 -1.53
N LEU A 109 13.10 2.14 -0.86
CA LEU A 109 11.85 2.65 -0.27
C LEU A 109 11.91 2.51 1.25
N GLU A 110 11.64 3.60 1.96
CA GLU A 110 11.59 3.64 3.42
C GLU A 110 10.19 4.12 3.86
N GLY A 111 9.52 3.33 4.65
CA GLY A 111 8.13 3.54 5.09
C GLY A 111 7.48 2.20 5.46
N SER A 112 6.17 2.17 5.64
CA SER A 112 5.46 0.93 5.93
C SER A 112 5.43 0.01 4.71
N ASP A 113 5.51 -1.32 4.91
CA ASP A 113 5.59 -2.30 3.81
C ASP A 113 4.36 -2.23 2.91
N MET A 114 3.19 -1.99 3.49
CA MET A 114 1.96 -1.82 2.74
C MET A 114 2.01 -0.61 1.78
N VAL A 115 2.56 0.52 2.25
CA VAL A 115 2.69 1.74 1.42
C VAL A 115 3.73 1.55 0.33
N LYS A 116 4.84 0.85 0.62
CA LYS A 116 5.87 0.52 -0.38
C LYS A 116 5.32 -0.29 -1.54
N ASP A 117 4.52 -1.32 -1.25
CA ASP A 117 3.95 -2.18 -2.29
C ASP A 117 2.89 -1.42 -3.11
N GLN A 118 2.04 -0.64 -2.45
CA GLN A 118 1.06 0.22 -3.13
C GLN A 118 1.75 1.26 -4.03
N PHE A 119 2.85 1.85 -3.56
CA PHE A 119 3.62 2.80 -4.36
C PHE A 119 4.24 2.14 -5.59
N ARG A 120 4.81 0.94 -5.46
CA ARG A 120 5.33 0.20 -6.61
C ARG A 120 4.25 -0.08 -7.66
N ASP A 121 3.07 -0.50 -7.22
CA ASP A 121 1.94 -0.74 -8.10
C ASP A 121 1.49 0.56 -8.79
N LEU A 122 1.41 1.67 -8.07
CA LEU A 122 1.07 2.98 -8.62
C LEU A 122 2.08 3.42 -9.69
N VAL A 123 3.38 3.34 -9.38
CA VAL A 123 4.46 3.75 -10.31
C VAL A 123 4.40 2.95 -11.62
N ILE A 124 4.11 1.65 -11.58
CA ILE A 124 3.95 0.83 -12.78
C ILE A 124 2.87 1.39 -13.72
N HIS A 125 1.82 1.97 -13.17
CA HIS A 125 0.72 2.56 -13.96
C HIS A 125 1.00 4.00 -14.40
N LEU A 126 1.92 4.70 -13.75
CA LEU A 126 2.32 6.07 -14.09
C LEU A 126 3.44 6.15 -15.13
N THR A 127 3.89 5.04 -15.70
CA THR A 127 4.96 5.03 -16.71
C THR A 127 4.49 5.59 -18.05
N ALA A 128 5.34 6.39 -18.71
CA ALA A 128 5.03 7.04 -19.97
C ALA A 128 4.51 6.09 -21.07
N PRO A 129 5.07 4.88 -21.30
CA PRO A 129 4.54 3.99 -22.34
C PRO A 129 3.09 3.57 -22.13
N LYS A 130 2.65 3.43 -20.86
CA LYS A 130 1.25 3.13 -20.56
C LYS A 130 0.35 4.33 -20.75
N LEU A 131 0.79 5.50 -20.31
CA LEU A 131 0.05 6.75 -20.48
C LEU A 131 -0.10 7.12 -21.96
N LEU A 132 0.97 7.03 -22.75
CA LEU A 132 0.96 7.36 -24.17
C LEU A 132 0.10 6.41 -25.00
N SER A 133 0.03 5.10 -24.66
CA SER A 133 -0.85 4.16 -25.34
C SER A 133 -2.32 4.55 -25.22
N ASP A 134 -2.71 5.02 -24.03
CA ASP A 134 -4.07 5.43 -23.77
C ASP A 134 -4.39 6.81 -24.38
N TRP A 135 -3.43 7.74 -24.38
CA TRP A 135 -3.58 9.05 -25.03
C TRP A 135 -3.78 8.95 -26.53
N LYS A 136 -3.01 8.07 -27.21
CA LYS A 136 -3.22 7.82 -28.64
C LYS A 136 -4.65 7.35 -28.91
N GLN A 137 -5.20 6.51 -28.06
CA GLN A 137 -6.56 6.00 -28.18
C GLN A 137 -7.60 7.08 -27.91
N TRP A 138 -7.37 7.98 -26.95
CA TRP A 138 -8.24 9.13 -26.67
C TRP A 138 -8.23 10.16 -27.80
N LEU A 139 -7.09 10.45 -28.40
CA LEU A 139 -6.97 11.41 -29.50
C LEU A 139 -7.58 10.90 -30.80
N THR A 140 -7.56 9.58 -31.04
CA THR A 140 -8.11 9.00 -32.27
C THR A 140 -9.61 8.74 -32.20
N HIS A 141 -10.20 8.60 -30.99
CA HIS A 141 -11.63 8.31 -30.80
C HIS A 141 -12.18 9.05 -29.60
N PRO A 142 -12.45 10.35 -29.71
CA PRO A 142 -12.90 11.16 -28.56
C PRO A 142 -14.32 10.84 -28.08
N ASP A 143 -15.17 10.24 -28.93
CA ASP A 143 -16.61 10.06 -28.67
C ASP A 143 -17.08 8.61 -28.58
N ASP A 144 -16.18 7.61 -28.57
CA ASP A 144 -16.64 6.23 -28.64
C ASP A 144 -16.41 5.48 -27.31
N ASP A 145 -17.27 4.52 -27.00
CA ASP A 145 -17.24 3.55 -25.88
C ASP A 145 -15.90 2.81 -25.68
N SER A 146 -14.89 3.13 -26.50
CA SER A 146 -13.53 2.63 -26.45
C SER A 146 -12.82 2.90 -25.12
N GLN A 147 -13.13 4.04 -24.45
CA GLN A 147 -12.60 4.34 -23.11
C GLN A 147 -13.06 3.27 -22.09
N THR A 148 -14.28 2.79 -22.23
CA THR A 148 -14.84 1.74 -21.38
C THR A 148 -14.18 0.37 -21.65
N ARG A 149 -13.80 0.10 -22.91
CA ARG A 149 -13.13 -1.17 -23.30
C ARG A 149 -11.67 -1.23 -22.89
N ALA A 150 -10.90 -0.15 -23.13
CA ALA A 150 -9.50 -0.06 -22.71
C ALA A 150 -9.38 -0.10 -21.18
N SER A 151 -10.26 0.63 -20.47
CA SER A 151 -10.37 0.61 -19.02
C SER A 151 -10.77 -0.78 -18.51
N LYS A 152 -11.74 -1.47 -19.13
CA LYS A 152 -12.11 -2.86 -18.78
C LYS A 152 -10.95 -3.83 -18.94
N LYS A 153 -10.20 -3.75 -20.06
CA LYS A 153 -9.06 -4.65 -20.31
C LYS A 153 -7.92 -4.45 -19.29
N ARG A 154 -7.72 -3.24 -18.79
CA ARG A 154 -6.72 -2.94 -17.75
C ARG A 154 -7.24 -3.26 -16.33
N ILE A 155 -8.54 -3.15 -16.10
CA ILE A 155 -9.17 -3.42 -14.81
C ILE A 155 -9.39 -4.93 -14.61
N ALA A 156 -9.60 -5.70 -15.68
CA ALA A 156 -9.84 -7.15 -15.59
C ALA A 156 -8.81 -7.89 -14.71
N PRO A 157 -7.47 -7.72 -14.88
CA PRO A 157 -6.50 -8.40 -14.02
C PRO A 157 -6.51 -7.89 -12.57
N LEU A 158 -6.98 -6.67 -12.32
CA LEU A 158 -7.14 -6.13 -10.97
C LEU A 158 -8.38 -6.71 -10.28
N LEU A 159 -9.48 -6.84 -11.02
CA LEU A 159 -10.69 -7.50 -10.53
C LEU A 159 -10.41 -8.97 -10.22
N GLU A 160 -9.69 -9.67 -11.09
CA GLU A 160 -9.28 -11.06 -10.85
C GLU A 160 -8.43 -11.19 -9.56
N LYS A 161 -7.47 -10.29 -9.32
CA LYS A 161 -6.71 -10.26 -8.07
C LYS A 161 -7.60 -10.00 -6.85
N ILE A 162 -8.56 -9.09 -6.98
CA ILE A 162 -9.52 -8.79 -5.90
C ILE A 162 -10.38 -10.02 -5.60
N ASP A 163 -10.86 -10.72 -6.62
CA ASP A 163 -11.66 -11.93 -6.46
C ASP A 163 -10.85 -13.07 -5.86
N GLN A 164 -9.59 -13.22 -6.26
CA GLN A 164 -8.66 -14.17 -5.64
C GLN A 164 -8.40 -13.84 -4.16
N GLN A 165 -8.22 -12.55 -3.83
CA GLN A 165 -8.04 -12.12 -2.43
C GLN A 165 -9.31 -12.35 -1.61
N ARG A 166 -10.50 -12.07 -2.17
CA ARG A 166 -11.79 -12.37 -1.52
C ARG A 166 -11.98 -13.86 -1.27
N SER A 167 -11.63 -14.68 -2.26
CA SER A 167 -11.67 -16.15 -2.11
C SER A 167 -10.76 -16.61 -0.98
N LYS A 168 -9.51 -16.12 -0.91
CA LYS A 168 -8.57 -16.42 0.19
C LYS A 168 -9.10 -15.96 1.54
N ILE A 169 -9.66 -14.76 1.63
CA ILE A 169 -10.26 -14.24 2.87
C ILE A 169 -11.40 -15.14 3.32
N ASN A 170 -12.29 -15.54 2.41
CA ASN A 170 -13.39 -16.44 2.72
C ASN A 170 -12.90 -17.81 3.21
N THR A 171 -11.87 -18.36 2.56
CA THR A 171 -11.26 -19.64 2.98
C THR A 171 -10.66 -19.52 4.38
N LEU A 172 -9.90 -18.46 4.65
CA LEU A 172 -9.32 -18.22 5.97
C LEU A 172 -10.39 -18.01 7.05
N GLN A 173 -11.48 -17.31 6.73
CA GLN A 173 -12.60 -17.16 7.67
C GLN A 173 -13.26 -18.51 8.02
N VAL A 174 -13.41 -19.39 7.03
CA VAL A 174 -13.93 -20.74 7.26
C VAL A 174 -12.97 -21.55 8.14
N GLU A 175 -11.66 -21.49 7.85
CA GLU A 175 -10.64 -22.16 8.66
C GLU A 175 -10.63 -21.65 10.11
N VAL A 176 -10.62 -20.33 10.30
CA VAL A 176 -10.69 -19.71 11.65
C VAL A 176 -11.92 -20.21 12.40
N LYS A 177 -13.08 -20.24 11.74
CA LYS A 177 -14.32 -20.74 12.34
C LYS A 177 -14.24 -22.24 12.70
N GLN A 178 -13.58 -23.05 11.86
CA GLN A 178 -13.32 -24.45 12.16
C GLN A 178 -12.36 -24.62 13.34
N TYR A 179 -11.29 -23.83 13.44
CA TYR A 179 -10.37 -23.86 14.57
C TYR A 179 -11.08 -23.42 15.86
N GLN A 180 -11.88 -22.36 15.83
CA GLN A 180 -12.69 -21.94 16.97
C GLN A 180 -13.63 -23.04 17.45
N ASN A 181 -14.30 -23.74 16.53
CA ASN A 181 -15.18 -24.86 16.88
C ASN A 181 -14.41 -26.05 17.46
N ARG A 182 -13.20 -26.33 16.96
CA ARG A 182 -12.32 -27.38 17.53
C ARG A 182 -11.88 -27.02 18.94
N VAL A 183 -11.43 -25.78 19.16
CA VAL A 183 -11.03 -25.30 20.49
C VAL A 183 -12.23 -25.38 21.45
N ARG A 184 -13.40 -24.95 21.00
CA ARG A 184 -14.63 -25.01 21.83
C ARG A 184 -15.02 -26.46 22.21
N ARG A 185 -14.90 -27.40 21.27
CA ARG A 185 -15.13 -28.81 21.56
C ARG A 185 -14.10 -29.39 22.54
N LEU A 186 -12.82 -29.02 22.40
CA LEU A 186 -11.78 -29.43 23.36
C LEU A 186 -12.03 -28.87 24.76
N GLN A 187 -12.42 -27.61 24.87
CA GLN A 187 -12.80 -27.01 26.15
C GLN A 187 -14.03 -27.67 26.76
N GLN A 188 -15.05 -28.00 25.97
CA GLN A 188 -16.24 -28.71 26.47
C GLN A 188 -15.92 -30.12 26.94
N ASN A 189 -14.98 -30.83 26.29
CA ASN A 189 -14.55 -32.15 26.71
C ASN A 189 -13.67 -32.14 27.97
N GLN A 190 -13.05 -31.02 28.32
CA GLN A 190 -12.23 -30.89 29.53
C GLN A 190 -13.07 -30.58 30.78
N GLN A 191 -14.24 -29.94 30.64
CA GLN A 191 -15.12 -29.63 31.74
C GLN A 191 -15.54 -30.84 32.59
N PRO A 192 -16.01 -31.96 32.00
CA PRO A 192 -16.39 -33.14 32.80
C PRO A 192 -15.19 -33.77 33.49
N LEU A 193 -13.99 -33.64 32.96
CA LEU A 193 -12.77 -34.17 33.57
C LEU A 193 -12.39 -33.42 34.84
N TYR A 194 -12.52 -32.07 34.84
CA TYR A 194 -12.28 -31.25 36.03
C TYR A 194 -13.36 -31.46 37.08
N THR A 195 -14.63 -31.65 36.70
CA THR A 195 -15.70 -31.95 37.65
C THR A 195 -15.54 -33.34 38.26
N ALA A 196 -15.14 -34.35 37.46
CA ALA A 196 -14.85 -35.69 38.00
C ALA A 196 -13.67 -35.68 38.96
N LEU A 197 -12.60 -34.94 38.65
CA LEU A 197 -11.43 -34.78 39.52
C LEU A 197 -11.80 -34.09 40.84
N GLY A 198 -12.66 -33.07 40.78
CA GLY A 198 -13.18 -32.37 41.94
C GLY A 198 -13.99 -33.27 42.87
N VAL A 199 -14.86 -34.13 42.29
CA VAL A 199 -15.68 -35.09 43.08
C VAL A 199 -14.81 -36.15 43.75
N ILE A 200 -13.81 -36.69 43.04
CA ILE A 200 -12.86 -37.65 43.61
C ILE A 200 -12.05 -37.02 44.72
N GLY A 201 -11.57 -35.78 44.56
CA GLY A 201 -10.86 -35.04 45.62
C GLY A 201 -11.72 -34.83 46.86
N PHE A 202 -13.00 -34.46 46.69
CA PHE A 202 -13.92 -34.28 47.80
C PHE A 202 -14.17 -35.56 48.54
N LEU A 203 -14.39 -36.67 47.84
CA LEU A 203 -14.55 -37.99 48.46
C LEU A 203 -13.32 -38.43 49.25
N PHE A 204 -12.13 -38.15 48.74
CA PHE A 204 -10.88 -38.47 49.40
C PHE A 204 -10.71 -37.69 50.70
N VAL A 205 -11.03 -36.40 50.72
CA VAL A 205 -11.01 -35.55 51.93
C VAL A 205 -12.05 -36.05 52.94
N ALA A 206 -13.27 -36.38 52.50
CA ALA A 206 -14.30 -36.93 53.38
C ALA A 206 -13.86 -38.25 54.03
N LEU A 207 -13.17 -39.10 53.29
CA LEU A 207 -12.67 -40.39 53.80
C LEU A 207 -11.55 -40.18 54.83
N ILE A 208 -10.66 -39.21 54.64
CA ILE A 208 -9.63 -38.83 55.61
C ILE A 208 -10.29 -38.31 56.87
N MET A 209 -11.27 -37.41 56.76
CA MET A 209 -12.02 -36.89 57.92
C MET A 209 -12.73 -37.98 58.71
N TYR A 210 -13.34 -38.95 58.01
CA TYR A 210 -14.00 -40.10 58.64
C TYR A 210 -13.00 -41.00 59.40
N ASN A 211 -11.84 -41.28 58.84
CA ASN A 211 -10.78 -42.06 59.50
C ASN A 211 -10.20 -41.32 60.70
N LEU A 212 -9.99 -40.03 60.61
CA LEU A 212 -9.52 -39.22 61.76
C LEU A 212 -10.54 -39.24 62.85
N TRP A 213 -11.85 -39.14 62.58
CA TRP A 213 -12.89 -39.20 63.59
C TRP A 213 -12.88 -40.55 64.29
N GLN A 214 -12.73 -41.66 63.59
CA GLN A 214 -12.66 -43.02 64.17
C GLN A 214 -11.45 -43.23 65.07
N ILE A 215 -10.33 -42.52 64.87
CA ILE A 215 -9.14 -42.61 65.69
C ILE A 215 -9.30 -41.77 66.97
N PHE A 216 -10.07 -40.70 66.90
CA PHE A 216 -10.29 -39.81 68.10
C PHE A 216 -11.48 -40.20 68.97
N MET A 217 -12.31 -41.14 68.53
CA MET A 217 -13.44 -41.66 69.27
C MET A 217 -13.12 -43.05 69.81
#